data_12cec37957ef2c25e847b3d05e0111dc
#
_entry.id   12cec37957ef2c25e847b3d05e0111dc
#
_cell.length_a   1.000
_cell.length_b   1.000
_cell.length_c   1.000
_cell.angle_alpha   90.00
_cell.angle_beta   90.00
_cell.angle_gamma   90.00
#
_symmetry.space_group_name_H-M   'P 1'
#
loop_
_entity.id
_entity.type
_entity.pdbx_description
1 polymer ?
#
loop_
_entity_poly.entity_id
_entity_poly.type
_entity_poly.pdbx_seq_one_letter_code
_entity_poly.pdbx_strand_id
1 'polypeptide(L)'
;MAGLKQVTKPPFLNDTAKEMLEEMRVQNAYLALLAQDKITTLDSTWDKVAALVRAGHGKAVYGIGDKFIDSWVDKASNNKEYNDYTWRVDHHGSVELENGDVVPGMYLATQWTHPVAVQFCQYQAFYYAEEELAAGTYYVTLGYNWGSKDCVKGASFCFTLTKPVPKGGKLAGFRRVADDAYTSWDVRTYDKDSKTVLETVKVSKGVAGTCLINDWGAYYDGTSNINGLQRTAYGYGRWSQSAIRQYLNSDADAGKWWTPQNKFDLAPDNLDTTAGYLSGLPADLLAAIKPVKVVTYTNTCETADKTQVMDVTYDRVFLPSLEEMYVKPQAPAGDEGTPHDYWRILSGSSQPVAQYGTYPRYKQFALTSKTSAQYVRLRSASRGGAYSTWYVGTSGSVGNGGAYWARVCAPLVVIC
;
A
#
# COMPACT_ATOMS: atom_id res chain seq x y z
N MET A 1 42.99 -28.92 16.86
CA MET A 1 41.93 -28.75 15.81
C MET A 1 42.31 -27.54 14.98
N ALA A 2 42.72 -27.75 13.73
CA ALA A 2 43.08 -26.65 12.82
C ALA A 2 41.81 -25.98 12.33
N GLY A 3 41.62 -24.70 12.66
CA GLY A 3 40.47 -23.93 12.17
C GLY A 3 40.46 -23.87 10.64
N LEU A 4 39.34 -24.09 10.03
CA LEU A 4 39.09 -23.87 8.61
C LEU A 4 39.47 -22.43 8.25
N LYS A 5 40.58 -22.27 7.51
CA LYS A 5 40.91 -20.98 6.92
C LYS A 5 39.89 -20.62 5.86
N GLN A 6 39.32 -19.43 6.00
CA GLN A 6 38.46 -18.85 4.95
C GLN A 6 39.26 -18.77 3.64
N VAL A 7 38.85 -19.54 2.65
CA VAL A 7 39.47 -19.50 1.32
C VAL A 7 38.99 -18.21 0.65
N THR A 8 39.86 -17.22 0.55
CA THR A 8 39.64 -16.06 -0.29
C THR A 8 39.40 -16.52 -1.73
N LYS A 9 38.32 -16.09 -2.34
CA LYS A 9 37.92 -16.48 -3.71
C LYS A 9 39.11 -16.42 -4.65
N PRO A 10 39.51 -17.55 -5.26
CA PRO A 10 40.52 -17.52 -6.33
C PRO A 10 39.97 -16.68 -7.51
N PRO A 11 40.76 -15.79 -8.11
CA PRO A 11 40.28 -14.90 -9.16
C PRO A 11 39.89 -15.58 -10.47
N PHE A 12 39.98 -16.91 -10.57
CA PHE A 12 39.80 -17.69 -11.80
C PHE A 12 38.80 -18.86 -11.69
N LEU A 13 37.86 -18.84 -10.76
CA LEU A 13 36.79 -19.82 -10.76
C LEU A 13 35.91 -19.55 -11.99
N ASN A 14 35.87 -20.49 -12.94
CA ASN A 14 34.93 -20.48 -14.04
C ASN A 14 33.48 -20.61 -13.50
N ASP A 15 32.49 -20.33 -14.32
CA ASP A 15 31.09 -20.31 -13.86
C ASP A 15 30.65 -21.67 -13.31
N THR A 16 31.12 -22.78 -13.89
CA THR A 16 30.86 -24.15 -13.38
C THR A 16 31.39 -24.38 -11.96
N ALA A 17 32.57 -23.86 -11.62
CA ALA A 17 33.11 -24.00 -10.27
C ALA A 17 32.38 -23.11 -9.26
N LYS A 18 31.82 -21.99 -9.70
CA LYS A 18 30.93 -21.16 -8.86
C LYS A 18 29.59 -21.86 -8.60
N GLU A 19 29.00 -22.46 -9.62
CA GLU A 19 27.77 -23.25 -9.51
C GLU A 19 27.95 -24.43 -8.57
N MET A 20 29.04 -25.21 -8.73
CA MET A 20 29.36 -26.32 -7.81
C MET A 20 29.57 -25.85 -6.35
N LEU A 21 30.23 -24.72 -6.14
CA LEU A 21 30.43 -24.17 -4.79
C LEU A 21 29.11 -23.76 -4.16
N GLU A 22 28.21 -23.16 -4.95
CA GLU A 22 26.89 -22.76 -4.47
C GLU A 22 26.02 -23.98 -4.14
N GLU A 23 26.04 -25.01 -5.00
CA GLU A 23 25.35 -26.26 -4.74
C GLU A 23 25.87 -26.96 -3.49
N MET A 24 27.17 -27.00 -3.26
CA MET A 24 27.76 -27.52 -2.02
C MET A 24 27.32 -26.74 -0.77
N ARG A 25 27.15 -25.43 -0.86
CA ARG A 25 26.64 -24.60 0.25
C ARG A 25 25.19 -24.95 0.57
N VAL A 26 24.35 -25.08 -0.47
CA VAL A 26 22.95 -25.50 -0.34
C VAL A 26 22.86 -26.86 0.34
N GLN A 27 23.62 -27.85 -0.15
CA GLN A 27 23.67 -29.19 0.43
C GLN A 27 24.11 -29.18 1.90
N ASN A 28 25.15 -28.41 2.24
CA ASN A 28 25.62 -28.29 3.63
C ASN A 28 24.59 -27.62 4.54
N ALA A 29 23.84 -26.63 4.07
CA ALA A 29 22.76 -26.01 4.82
C ALA A 29 21.62 -27.01 5.08
N TYR A 30 21.22 -27.80 4.08
CA TYR A 30 20.25 -28.86 4.24
C TYR A 30 20.70 -29.95 5.20
N LEU A 31 21.96 -30.39 5.09
CA LEU A 31 22.53 -31.38 6.01
C LEU A 31 22.57 -30.89 7.45
N ALA A 32 22.87 -29.61 7.67
CA ALA A 32 22.85 -29.00 9.00
C ALA A 32 21.43 -29.01 9.61
N LEU A 33 20.41 -28.78 8.81
CA LEU A 33 19.00 -28.82 9.25
C LEU A 33 18.50 -30.25 9.50
N LEU A 34 18.87 -31.19 8.65
CA LEU A 34 18.59 -32.63 8.87
C LEU A 34 19.25 -33.12 10.17
N ALA A 35 20.48 -32.71 10.44
CA ALA A 35 21.18 -33.05 11.67
C ALA A 35 20.56 -32.44 12.93
N GLN A 36 19.76 -31.38 12.79
CA GLN A 36 19.00 -30.77 13.88
C GLN A 36 17.56 -31.27 14.00
N ASP A 37 17.17 -32.32 13.27
CA ASP A 37 15.81 -32.84 13.16
C ASP A 37 14.75 -31.77 12.79
N LYS A 38 15.17 -30.70 12.12
CA LYS A 38 14.30 -29.60 11.76
C LYS A 38 13.55 -29.80 10.45
N ILE A 39 14.09 -30.65 9.56
CA ILE A 39 13.45 -31.09 8.32
C ILE A 39 13.74 -32.56 8.08
N THR A 40 12.79 -33.27 7.53
CA THR A 40 12.92 -34.71 7.27
C THR A 40 13.14 -35.10 5.81
N THR A 41 12.91 -34.14 4.88
CA THR A 41 13.04 -34.37 3.44
C THR A 41 13.53 -33.08 2.74
N LEU A 42 14.02 -33.19 1.50
CA LEU A 42 14.53 -32.08 0.69
C LEU A 42 13.47 -31.40 -0.20
N ASP A 43 12.19 -31.78 -0.08
CA ASP A 43 11.15 -31.17 -0.89
C ASP A 43 10.94 -29.69 -0.52
N SER A 44 10.71 -28.82 -1.50
CA SER A 44 10.52 -27.39 -1.33
C SER A 44 9.06 -27.05 -1.00
N THR A 45 8.66 -27.24 0.24
CA THR A 45 7.41 -26.68 0.78
C THR A 45 7.71 -25.40 1.53
N TRP A 46 6.71 -24.53 1.70
CA TRP A 46 6.89 -23.29 2.46
C TRP A 46 7.35 -23.51 3.90
N ASP A 47 6.94 -24.60 4.52
CA ASP A 47 7.42 -24.98 5.86
C ASP A 47 8.94 -25.19 5.90
N LYS A 48 9.50 -25.82 4.87
CA LYS A 48 10.93 -26.08 4.78
C LYS A 48 11.72 -24.83 4.40
N VAL A 49 11.18 -24.00 3.50
CA VAL A 49 11.73 -22.68 3.21
C VAL A 49 11.80 -21.87 4.49
N ALA A 50 10.72 -21.83 5.26
CA ALA A 50 10.67 -21.11 6.54
C ALA A 50 11.64 -21.70 7.57
N ALA A 51 11.78 -23.03 7.66
CA ALA A 51 12.74 -23.67 8.56
C ALA A 51 14.20 -23.27 8.23
N LEU A 52 14.56 -23.25 6.94
CA LEU A 52 15.88 -22.80 6.48
C LEU A 52 16.14 -21.32 6.79
N VAL A 53 15.15 -20.46 6.57
CA VAL A 53 15.27 -19.03 6.87
C VAL A 53 15.44 -18.80 8.37
N ARG A 54 14.59 -19.41 9.21
CA ARG A 54 14.67 -19.32 10.69
C ARG A 54 16.00 -19.79 11.24
N ALA A 55 16.58 -20.82 10.63
CA ALA A 55 17.91 -21.32 11.01
C ALA A 55 19.06 -20.40 10.53
N GLY A 56 18.78 -19.29 9.85
CA GLY A 56 19.77 -18.36 9.32
C GLY A 56 20.43 -18.81 8.00
N HIS A 57 19.92 -19.88 7.36
CA HIS A 57 20.47 -20.44 6.13
C HIS A 57 19.81 -19.90 4.86
N GLY A 58 18.73 -19.12 4.97
CA GLY A 58 17.96 -18.61 3.82
C GLY A 58 18.84 -17.95 2.76
N LYS A 59 19.76 -17.05 3.16
CA LYS A 59 20.65 -16.36 2.22
C LYS A 59 21.68 -17.29 1.54
N ALA A 60 22.02 -18.41 2.15
CA ALA A 60 22.95 -19.39 1.56
C ALA A 60 22.28 -20.28 0.51
N VAL A 61 20.97 -20.48 0.67
CA VAL A 61 20.17 -21.40 -0.17
C VAL A 61 19.43 -20.64 -1.28
N TYR A 62 18.85 -19.49 -0.95
CA TYR A 62 18.00 -18.73 -1.88
C TYR A 62 18.69 -17.42 -2.26
N GLY A 63 19.07 -17.29 -3.51
CA GLY A 63 19.71 -16.09 -4.06
C GLY A 63 18.73 -14.96 -4.33
N ILE A 64 19.24 -13.73 -4.38
CA ILE A 64 18.43 -12.57 -4.80
C ILE A 64 17.98 -12.76 -6.25
N GLY A 65 16.67 -12.66 -6.47
CA GLY A 65 16.04 -12.88 -7.79
C GLY A 65 15.53 -14.30 -8.00
N ASP A 66 15.84 -15.26 -7.11
CA ASP A 66 15.25 -16.60 -7.15
C ASP A 66 13.73 -16.54 -7.05
N LYS A 67 13.06 -17.53 -7.65
CA LYS A 67 11.62 -17.51 -7.82
C LYS A 67 10.98 -18.77 -7.29
N PHE A 68 9.83 -18.58 -6.66
CA PHE A 68 8.91 -19.64 -6.23
C PHE A 68 7.60 -19.47 -7.00
N ILE A 69 7.22 -20.46 -7.77
CA ILE A 69 5.94 -20.47 -8.49
C ILE A 69 4.90 -21.07 -7.56
N ASP A 70 3.82 -20.35 -7.36
CA ASP A 70 2.73 -20.72 -6.46
C ASP A 70 1.38 -20.34 -7.10
N SER A 71 0.32 -20.36 -6.33
CA SER A 71 -1.01 -19.97 -6.76
C SER A 71 -1.60 -18.87 -5.88
N TRP A 72 -2.55 -18.16 -6.44
CA TRP A 72 -3.46 -17.28 -5.72
C TRP A 72 -4.86 -17.43 -6.28
N VAL A 73 -5.87 -17.45 -5.40
CA VAL A 73 -7.28 -17.67 -5.78
C VAL A 73 -8.08 -16.41 -5.50
N ASP A 74 -8.72 -15.85 -6.52
CA ASP A 74 -9.69 -14.77 -6.35
C ASP A 74 -11.03 -15.35 -5.87
N LYS A 75 -11.25 -15.33 -4.56
CA LYS A 75 -12.46 -15.90 -3.93
C LYS A 75 -13.75 -15.18 -4.34
N ALA A 76 -13.67 -13.90 -4.66
CA ALA A 76 -14.83 -13.12 -5.08
C ALA A 76 -15.17 -13.31 -6.55
N SER A 77 -14.22 -13.70 -7.40
CA SER A 77 -14.38 -13.94 -8.82
C SER A 77 -14.59 -15.43 -9.13
N ASN A 78 -15.57 -16.05 -8.51
CA ASN A 78 -15.92 -17.45 -8.71
C ASN A 78 -14.75 -18.42 -8.50
N ASN A 79 -13.90 -18.16 -7.50
CA ASN A 79 -12.67 -18.89 -7.19
C ASN A 79 -11.71 -18.98 -8.40
N LYS A 80 -11.52 -17.89 -9.12
CA LYS A 80 -10.60 -17.85 -10.24
C LYS A 80 -9.17 -18.06 -9.75
N GLU A 81 -8.53 -19.11 -10.26
CA GLU A 81 -7.16 -19.48 -9.91
C GLU A 81 -6.12 -18.79 -10.81
N TYR A 82 -5.00 -18.42 -10.21
CA TYR A 82 -3.81 -17.91 -10.87
C TYR A 82 -2.62 -18.80 -10.45
N ASN A 83 -2.37 -19.86 -11.21
CA ASN A 83 -1.40 -20.92 -10.89
C ASN A 83 0.07 -20.58 -11.19
N ASP A 84 0.35 -19.35 -11.63
CA ASP A 84 1.70 -18.83 -11.86
C ASP A 84 1.97 -17.57 -11.04
N TYR A 85 1.38 -17.52 -9.85
CA TYR A 85 1.57 -16.44 -8.90
C TYR A 85 2.97 -16.54 -8.29
N THR A 86 3.93 -15.95 -9.00
CA THR A 86 5.35 -16.13 -8.75
C THR A 86 5.86 -15.15 -7.70
N TRP A 87 6.50 -15.67 -6.67
CA TRP A 87 7.26 -14.93 -5.66
C TRP A 87 8.72 -14.85 -6.05
N ARG A 88 9.37 -13.71 -5.79
CA ARG A 88 10.78 -13.46 -6.07
C ARG A 88 11.49 -13.01 -4.81
N VAL A 89 12.67 -13.53 -4.55
CA VAL A 89 13.52 -13.11 -3.43
C VAL A 89 14.04 -11.70 -3.70
N ASP A 90 13.62 -10.73 -2.90
CA ASP A 90 14.03 -9.34 -3.03
C ASP A 90 15.16 -8.96 -2.07
N HIS A 91 15.16 -9.54 -0.86
CA HIS A 91 16.14 -9.20 0.18
C HIS A 91 16.23 -10.28 1.27
N HIS A 92 17.38 -10.33 1.95
CA HIS A 92 17.58 -11.06 3.19
C HIS A 92 18.00 -10.09 4.29
N GLY A 93 17.29 -10.12 5.42
CA GLY A 93 17.58 -9.24 6.55
C GLY A 93 17.04 -9.79 7.86
N SER A 94 17.14 -9.02 8.92
CA SER A 94 16.44 -9.31 10.17
C SER A 94 15.12 -8.55 10.20
N VAL A 95 14.11 -9.17 10.80
CA VAL A 95 12.78 -8.57 10.99
C VAL A 95 12.38 -8.64 12.46
N GLU A 96 11.64 -7.65 12.92
CA GLU A 96 11.06 -7.60 14.25
C GLU A 96 9.60 -8.09 14.16
N LEU A 97 9.26 -9.08 14.97
CA LEU A 97 7.92 -9.62 15.11
C LEU A 97 7.10 -8.79 16.12
N GLU A 98 5.80 -8.98 16.15
CA GLU A 98 4.87 -8.24 17.03
C GLU A 98 5.19 -8.45 18.54
N ASN A 99 5.77 -9.58 18.91
CA ASN A 99 6.22 -9.87 20.27
C ASN A 99 7.58 -9.25 20.63
N GLY A 100 8.21 -8.52 19.70
CA GLY A 100 9.51 -7.87 19.87
C GLY A 100 10.72 -8.75 19.52
N ASP A 101 10.51 -10.01 19.16
CA ASP A 101 11.61 -10.90 18.73
C ASP A 101 12.18 -10.42 17.39
N VAL A 102 13.52 -10.43 17.28
CA VAL A 102 14.22 -10.14 16.04
C VAL A 102 14.74 -11.45 15.45
N VAL A 103 14.27 -11.79 14.27
CA VAL A 103 14.55 -13.08 13.62
C VAL A 103 15.08 -12.87 12.20
N PRO A 104 15.81 -13.86 11.62
CA PRO A 104 16.13 -13.84 10.20
C PRO A 104 14.88 -13.83 9.35
N GLY A 105 14.89 -13.02 8.28
CA GLY A 105 13.79 -12.90 7.33
C GLY A 105 14.27 -12.94 5.89
N MET A 106 13.44 -13.51 5.02
CA MET A 106 13.57 -13.48 3.57
C MET A 106 12.38 -12.75 2.98
N TYR A 107 12.63 -11.61 2.36
CA TYR A 107 11.61 -10.77 1.73
C TYR A 107 11.30 -11.29 0.33
N LEU A 108 10.04 -11.57 0.11
CA LEU A 108 9.51 -12.02 -1.18
C LEU A 108 8.53 -10.99 -1.72
N ALA A 109 8.77 -10.50 -2.92
CA ALA A 109 7.81 -9.70 -3.67
C ALA A 109 7.22 -10.50 -4.83
N THR A 110 5.99 -10.18 -5.23
CA THR A 110 5.44 -10.80 -6.43
C THR A 110 6.22 -10.36 -7.68
N GLN A 111 6.57 -11.32 -8.54
CA GLN A 111 7.26 -11.05 -9.81
C GLN A 111 6.39 -10.24 -10.76
N TRP A 112 5.09 -10.48 -10.73
CA TRP A 112 4.07 -9.79 -11.51
C TRP A 112 3.14 -9.02 -10.58
N THR A 113 2.47 -8.00 -11.07
CA THR A 113 1.52 -7.25 -10.26
C THR A 113 0.31 -8.10 -9.91
N HIS A 114 -0.18 -7.94 -8.71
CA HIS A 114 -1.44 -8.55 -8.27
C HIS A 114 -2.59 -8.16 -9.20
N PRO A 115 -3.46 -9.11 -9.61
CA PRO A 115 -4.47 -8.85 -10.63
C PRO A 115 -5.61 -7.91 -10.17
N VAL A 116 -5.80 -7.77 -8.86
CA VAL A 116 -6.86 -6.91 -8.30
C VAL A 116 -6.30 -5.53 -7.96
N ALA A 117 -6.91 -4.50 -8.50
CA ALA A 117 -6.59 -3.11 -8.19
C ALA A 117 -7.44 -2.63 -7.01
N VAL A 118 -6.81 -2.09 -5.97
CA VAL A 118 -7.49 -1.55 -4.79
C VAL A 118 -7.09 -0.10 -4.57
N GLN A 119 -8.03 0.71 -4.10
CA GLN A 119 -7.73 2.07 -3.68
C GLN A 119 -6.82 2.05 -2.44
N PHE A 120 -5.86 2.96 -2.40
CA PHE A 120 -5.09 3.15 -1.15
C PHE A 120 -6.02 3.59 -0.04
N CYS A 121 -6.78 4.67 -0.28
CA CYS A 121 -7.95 5.08 0.49
C CYS A 121 -8.96 5.68 -0.48
N GLN A 122 -10.25 5.50 -0.24
CA GLN A 122 -11.29 6.24 -0.93
C GLN A 122 -11.18 7.73 -0.59
N TYR A 123 -11.77 8.61 -1.39
CA TYR A 123 -11.95 10.00 -0.98
C TYR A 123 -12.79 10.08 0.30
N GLN A 124 -12.57 11.10 1.12
CA GLN A 124 -13.26 11.23 2.41
C GLN A 124 -14.54 12.04 2.29
N ALA A 125 -15.45 11.79 3.23
CA ALA A 125 -16.57 12.68 3.46
C ALA A 125 -16.07 14.07 3.92
N PHE A 126 -16.79 15.10 3.56
CA PHE A 126 -16.52 16.46 4.06
C PHE A 126 -17.32 16.78 5.34
N TYR A 127 -18.34 15.98 5.63
CA TYR A 127 -19.17 16.14 6.82
C TYR A 127 -19.52 14.77 7.43
N TYR A 128 -19.55 14.72 8.75
CA TYR A 128 -19.98 13.59 9.54
C TYR A 128 -21.15 14.05 10.43
N ALA A 129 -22.27 13.37 10.38
CA ALA A 129 -23.47 13.69 11.13
C ALA A 129 -23.32 13.20 12.59
N GLU A 130 -22.97 14.08 13.51
CA GLU A 130 -22.89 13.76 14.95
C GLU A 130 -24.28 13.56 15.56
N GLU A 131 -25.31 14.20 14.99
CA GLU A 131 -26.72 13.97 15.21
C GLU A 131 -27.40 13.79 13.85
N GLU A 132 -28.68 13.38 13.84
CA GLU A 132 -29.44 13.28 12.60
C GLU A 132 -29.50 14.64 11.89
N LEU A 133 -29.12 14.68 10.62
CA LEU A 133 -29.26 15.82 9.76
C LEU A 133 -30.59 15.72 9.00
N ALA A 134 -31.56 16.59 9.32
CA ALA A 134 -32.89 16.58 8.73
C ALA A 134 -32.85 16.83 7.21
N ALA A 135 -33.88 16.42 6.49
CA ALA A 135 -34.09 16.90 5.13
C ALA A 135 -34.23 18.44 5.12
N GLY A 136 -33.60 19.11 4.14
CA GLY A 136 -33.57 20.57 4.09
C GLY A 136 -32.47 21.10 3.19
N THR A 137 -32.40 22.43 3.09
CA THR A 137 -31.39 23.12 2.29
C THR A 137 -30.23 23.56 3.20
N TYR A 138 -29.02 23.21 2.75
CA TYR A 138 -27.77 23.47 3.44
C TYR A 138 -26.77 24.15 2.52
N TYR A 139 -25.78 24.86 3.10
CA TYR A 139 -24.65 25.39 2.37
C TYR A 139 -23.34 25.19 3.13
N VAL A 140 -22.26 25.21 2.38
CA VAL A 140 -20.88 25.24 2.89
C VAL A 140 -20.17 26.44 2.32
N THR A 141 -19.28 27.07 3.11
CA THR A 141 -18.45 28.19 2.67
C THR A 141 -16.98 27.74 2.67
N LEU A 142 -16.26 28.01 1.57
CA LEU A 142 -14.86 27.64 1.45
C LEU A 142 -13.95 28.59 2.24
N GLY A 143 -13.12 28.02 3.09
CA GLY A 143 -12.09 28.76 3.85
C GLY A 143 -10.75 28.88 3.11
N TYR A 144 -10.64 28.33 1.91
CA TYR A 144 -9.40 28.23 1.16
C TYR A 144 -9.61 28.35 -0.35
N ASN A 145 -8.60 28.84 -1.09
CA ASN A 145 -8.62 28.88 -2.55
C ASN A 145 -8.31 27.52 -3.13
N TRP A 146 -9.26 26.90 -3.79
CA TRP A 146 -9.04 25.58 -4.42
C TRP A 146 -8.43 25.68 -5.83
N GLY A 147 -8.05 26.86 -6.25
CA GLY A 147 -7.35 27.09 -7.53
C GLY A 147 -8.26 27.10 -8.75
N SER A 148 -9.56 27.25 -8.58
CA SER A 148 -10.53 27.43 -9.64
C SER A 148 -11.25 28.76 -9.52
N LYS A 149 -11.76 29.25 -10.64
CA LYS A 149 -12.48 30.51 -10.78
C LYS A 149 -13.62 30.68 -9.76
N ASP A 150 -14.36 29.61 -9.49
CA ASP A 150 -15.53 29.62 -8.60
C ASP A 150 -15.22 29.05 -7.20
N CYS A 151 -14.08 28.41 -7.03
CA CYS A 151 -13.68 27.74 -5.78
C CYS A 151 -12.62 28.57 -5.05
N VAL A 152 -12.98 29.77 -4.70
CA VAL A 152 -12.13 30.71 -3.97
C VAL A 152 -12.58 30.80 -2.51
N LYS A 153 -11.69 31.24 -1.64
CA LYS A 153 -12.03 31.52 -0.23
C LYS A 153 -13.25 32.45 -0.15
N GLY A 154 -14.21 32.09 0.68
CA GLY A 154 -15.47 32.80 0.85
C GLY A 154 -16.57 32.42 -0.15
N ALA A 155 -16.26 31.63 -1.18
CA ALA A 155 -17.30 31.09 -2.06
C ALA A 155 -18.19 30.11 -1.30
N SER A 156 -19.51 30.19 -1.55
CA SER A 156 -20.49 29.32 -0.92
C SER A 156 -21.23 28.48 -1.95
N PHE A 157 -21.56 27.26 -1.57
CA PHE A 157 -22.28 26.30 -2.39
C PHE A 157 -23.40 25.66 -1.56
N CYS A 158 -24.59 25.61 -2.11
CA CYS A 158 -25.77 25.05 -1.45
C CYS A 158 -26.32 23.81 -2.17
N PHE A 159 -27.03 23.00 -1.42
CA PHE A 159 -27.69 21.77 -1.87
C PHE A 159 -28.90 21.48 -0.99
N THR A 160 -29.88 20.75 -1.54
CA THR A 160 -31.10 20.40 -0.82
C THR A 160 -31.19 18.88 -0.65
N LEU A 161 -31.22 18.43 0.59
CA LEU A 161 -31.46 17.02 0.96
C LEU A 161 -32.95 16.77 1.01
N THR A 162 -33.40 15.70 0.35
CA THR A 162 -34.79 15.25 0.39
C THR A 162 -35.03 14.16 1.41
N LYS A 163 -33.92 13.54 1.90
CA LYS A 163 -33.92 12.51 2.92
C LYS A 163 -33.05 12.94 4.10
N PRO A 164 -33.41 12.58 5.34
CA PRO A 164 -32.54 12.79 6.48
C PRO A 164 -31.27 11.94 6.36
N VAL A 165 -30.18 12.43 6.91
CA VAL A 165 -28.94 11.67 7.10
C VAL A 165 -28.89 11.22 8.56
N PRO A 166 -28.85 9.92 8.85
CA PRO A 166 -28.89 9.43 10.22
C PRO A 166 -27.62 9.84 10.98
N LYS A 167 -27.71 9.85 12.31
CA LYS A 167 -26.51 9.95 13.16
C LYS A 167 -25.46 8.91 12.75
N GLY A 168 -24.24 9.35 12.56
CA GLY A 168 -23.14 8.52 12.02
C GLY A 168 -23.08 8.46 10.51
N GLY A 169 -24.07 9.00 9.81
CA GLY A 169 -24.05 9.15 8.36
C GLY A 169 -23.10 10.24 7.91
N LYS A 170 -22.86 10.34 6.62
CA LYS A 170 -21.83 11.18 6.02
C LYS A 170 -22.29 11.88 4.76
N LEU A 171 -21.67 13.03 4.46
CA LEU A 171 -21.82 13.74 3.19
C LEU A 171 -20.46 13.81 2.49
N ALA A 172 -20.46 13.42 1.22
CA ALA A 172 -19.26 13.45 0.38
C ALA A 172 -19.62 13.92 -1.05
N GLY A 173 -18.61 14.13 -1.89
CA GLY A 173 -18.82 14.42 -3.30
C GLY A 173 -18.41 15.82 -3.77
N PHE A 174 -18.07 16.73 -2.90
CA PHE A 174 -17.48 18.02 -3.28
C PHE A 174 -16.12 17.81 -3.95
N ARG A 175 -16.13 17.29 -5.17
CA ARG A 175 -14.91 17.08 -5.95
C ARG A 175 -14.60 18.33 -6.75
N ARG A 176 -13.32 18.72 -6.74
CA ARG A 176 -12.83 19.66 -7.74
C ARG A 176 -12.99 19.05 -9.12
N VAL A 177 -13.70 19.73 -10.01
CA VAL A 177 -13.69 19.42 -11.44
C VAL A 177 -12.66 20.33 -12.10
N ALA A 178 -11.87 19.80 -12.99
CA ALA A 178 -10.71 20.50 -13.57
C ALA A 178 -11.07 21.83 -14.25
N ASP A 179 -12.29 21.96 -14.76
CA ASP A 179 -12.75 23.08 -15.55
C ASP A 179 -13.71 24.03 -14.83
N ASP A 180 -13.72 23.99 -13.48
CA ASP A 180 -14.32 25.05 -12.65
C ASP A 180 -15.83 25.17 -12.61
N ALA A 181 -16.54 24.26 -13.19
CA ALA A 181 -17.98 24.29 -13.13
C ALA A 181 -18.46 23.57 -11.86
N TYR A 182 -18.76 24.32 -10.79
CA TYR A 182 -19.56 23.81 -9.66
C TYR A 182 -20.84 23.11 -10.13
N THR A 183 -21.34 23.40 -11.31
CA THR A 183 -22.50 22.76 -11.95
C THR A 183 -22.33 21.26 -12.19
N SER A 184 -21.12 20.73 -12.18
CA SER A 184 -20.87 19.31 -12.28
C SER A 184 -20.70 18.62 -10.91
N TRP A 185 -20.79 19.37 -9.83
CA TRP A 185 -20.66 18.81 -8.50
C TRP A 185 -21.95 18.19 -8.02
N ASP A 186 -21.81 17.15 -7.25
CA ASP A 186 -22.87 16.55 -6.48
C ASP A 186 -22.44 16.36 -5.02
N VAL A 187 -23.43 16.23 -4.14
CA VAL A 187 -23.27 15.75 -2.77
C VAL A 187 -23.98 14.42 -2.67
N ARG A 188 -23.27 13.42 -2.19
CA ARG A 188 -23.83 12.10 -1.86
C ARG A 188 -23.93 11.99 -0.36
N THR A 189 -25.09 11.55 0.09
CA THR A 189 -25.29 11.21 1.49
C THR A 189 -25.12 9.71 1.68
N TYR A 190 -24.48 9.34 2.76
CA TYR A 190 -24.18 7.94 3.10
C TYR A 190 -24.77 7.59 4.44
N ASP A 191 -25.22 6.35 4.58
CA ASP A 191 -25.62 5.77 5.85
C ASP A 191 -24.40 5.59 6.78
N LYS A 192 -24.64 5.28 8.03
CA LYS A 192 -23.62 5.01 9.08
C LYS A 192 -22.61 3.93 8.70
N ASP A 193 -22.96 3.01 7.80
CA ASP A 193 -22.06 1.98 7.28
C ASP A 193 -20.94 2.54 6.37
N SER A 194 -20.99 3.83 6.02
CA SER A 194 -20.04 4.51 5.14
C SER A 194 -19.99 4.01 3.70
N LYS A 195 -21.00 3.27 3.29
CA LYS A 195 -21.06 2.51 2.06
C LYS A 195 -22.40 2.72 1.32
N THR A 196 -23.52 2.63 2.03
CA THR A 196 -24.86 2.77 1.43
C THR A 196 -25.15 4.23 1.12
N VAL A 197 -25.31 4.55 -0.17
CA VAL A 197 -25.72 5.88 -0.63
C VAL A 197 -27.23 6.06 -0.42
N LEU A 198 -27.64 7.06 0.36
CA LEU A 198 -29.04 7.38 0.62
C LEU A 198 -29.63 8.24 -0.49
N GLU A 199 -28.90 9.26 -0.94
CA GLU A 199 -29.28 10.10 -2.08
C GLU A 199 -28.06 10.79 -2.70
N THR A 200 -28.25 11.33 -3.91
CA THR A 200 -27.26 12.18 -4.60
C THR A 200 -27.98 13.44 -5.07
N VAL A 201 -27.51 14.61 -4.64
CA VAL A 201 -28.11 15.91 -4.96
C VAL A 201 -27.11 16.82 -5.65
N LYS A 202 -27.62 17.70 -6.53
CA LYS A 202 -26.79 18.68 -7.23
C LYS A 202 -26.47 19.86 -6.34
N VAL A 203 -25.28 20.43 -6.55
CA VAL A 203 -24.81 21.64 -5.89
C VAL A 203 -25.11 22.86 -6.74
N SER A 204 -25.51 23.95 -6.09
CA SER A 204 -25.69 25.27 -6.68
C SER A 204 -24.78 26.29 -6.00
N LYS A 205 -24.34 27.30 -6.74
CA LYS A 205 -23.55 28.41 -6.17
C LYS A 205 -24.43 29.34 -5.35
N GLY A 206 -23.94 29.76 -4.20
CA GLY A 206 -24.60 30.74 -3.35
C GLY A 206 -24.92 30.23 -1.95
N VAL A 207 -25.61 31.07 -1.19
CA VAL A 207 -26.03 30.83 0.19
C VAL A 207 -27.55 30.58 0.18
N ALA A 208 -27.96 29.40 0.64
CA ALA A 208 -29.36 29.07 0.87
C ALA A 208 -29.50 28.07 2.03
N GLY A 209 -30.49 28.25 2.88
CA GLY A 209 -30.75 27.34 4.00
C GLY A 209 -29.76 27.51 5.17
N THR A 210 -29.43 26.41 5.83
CA THR A 210 -28.60 26.37 7.03
C THR A 210 -27.11 26.18 6.68
N CYS A 211 -26.23 26.95 7.35
CA CYS A 211 -24.80 26.74 7.22
C CYS A 211 -24.41 25.39 7.84
N LEU A 212 -23.89 24.48 7.05
CA LEU A 212 -23.39 23.21 7.53
C LEU A 212 -21.94 23.29 7.97
N ILE A 213 -21.11 23.96 7.15
CA ILE A 213 -19.70 24.21 7.45
C ILE A 213 -19.34 25.61 7.00
N ASN A 214 -18.78 26.38 7.92
CA ASN A 214 -18.15 27.65 7.61
C ASN A 214 -16.63 27.45 7.51
N ASP A 215 -15.98 28.16 6.60
CA ASP A 215 -14.53 28.12 6.38
C ASP A 215 -13.98 26.68 6.12
N TRP A 216 -14.75 25.85 5.39
CA TRP A 216 -14.33 24.50 5.05
C TRP A 216 -12.98 24.49 4.30
N GLY A 217 -12.04 23.72 4.80
CA GLY A 217 -10.68 23.64 4.26
C GLY A 217 -9.71 24.71 4.77
N ALA A 218 -10.12 25.58 5.70
CA ALA A 218 -9.29 26.64 6.29
C ALA A 218 -8.27 26.12 7.33
N TYR A 219 -8.35 24.89 7.71
CA TYR A 219 -7.61 24.31 8.85
C TYR A 219 -6.10 24.35 8.74
N TYR A 220 -5.58 24.74 7.61
CA TYR A 220 -4.19 24.49 7.32
C TYR A 220 -3.59 25.74 6.72
N ASP A 221 -2.69 26.21 7.37
CA ASP A 221 -1.82 27.37 7.32
C ASP A 221 -1.11 27.66 6.01
N GLY A 222 -1.78 27.54 4.91
CA GLY A 222 -1.28 28.04 3.63
C GLY A 222 -0.39 27.10 2.83
N THR A 223 -0.19 25.86 3.24
CA THR A 223 0.32 24.86 2.30
C THR A 223 -0.85 24.14 1.65
N SER A 224 -0.98 24.31 0.36
CA SER A 224 -2.12 23.85 -0.47
C SER A 224 -2.47 22.37 -0.37
N ASN A 225 -1.64 21.57 0.25
CA ASN A 225 -1.70 20.14 0.20
C ASN A 225 -2.24 19.47 1.47
N ILE A 226 -2.64 20.26 2.45
CA ILE A 226 -2.96 19.82 3.80
C ILE A 226 -4.45 19.74 4.09
N ASN A 227 -5.27 20.40 3.28
CA ASN A 227 -6.64 20.70 3.66
C ASN A 227 -7.61 19.54 3.41
N GLY A 228 -8.72 19.55 4.14
CA GLY A 228 -9.80 18.59 3.98
C GLY A 228 -10.36 18.51 2.56
N LEU A 229 -10.28 19.60 1.77
CA LEU A 229 -10.69 19.61 0.37
C LEU A 229 -9.91 18.61 -0.47
N GLN A 230 -8.60 18.51 -0.26
CA GLN A 230 -7.74 17.58 -0.98
C GLN A 230 -8.08 16.12 -0.62
N ARG A 231 -8.31 15.83 0.65
CA ARG A 231 -8.71 14.51 1.12
C ARG A 231 -10.09 14.10 0.61
N THR A 232 -11.04 15.03 0.57
CA THR A 232 -12.38 14.77 0.04
C THR A 232 -12.39 14.55 -1.48
N ALA A 233 -11.37 15.02 -2.19
CA ALA A 233 -11.27 14.83 -3.64
C ALA A 233 -10.39 13.63 -4.04
N TYR A 234 -9.34 13.32 -3.25
CA TYR A 234 -8.27 12.43 -3.70
C TYR A 234 -7.87 11.36 -2.69
N GLY A 235 -8.57 11.25 -1.56
CA GLY A 235 -8.22 10.34 -0.47
C GLY A 235 -7.09 10.87 0.40
N TYR A 236 -6.45 9.99 1.17
CA TYR A 236 -5.32 10.34 2.02
C TYR A 236 -4.23 9.26 2.00
N GLY A 237 -2.99 9.66 2.28
CA GLY A 237 -1.80 8.84 2.01
C GLY A 237 -1.21 8.13 3.22
N ARG A 238 -1.99 7.78 4.27
CA ARG A 238 -1.47 7.15 5.50
C ARG A 238 -1.59 5.64 5.46
N TRP A 239 -0.45 4.92 5.47
CA TRP A 239 -0.43 3.45 5.36
C TRP A 239 -1.21 2.74 6.46
N SER A 240 -0.99 3.11 7.73
CA SER A 240 -1.60 2.44 8.88
C SER A 240 -3.13 2.44 8.84
N GLN A 241 -3.73 3.44 8.19
CA GLN A 241 -5.17 3.62 8.06
C GLN A 241 -5.70 3.26 6.66
N SER A 242 -4.84 2.79 5.76
CA SER A 242 -5.22 2.62 4.36
C SER A 242 -6.14 1.42 4.12
N ALA A 243 -7.03 1.55 3.15
CA ALA A 243 -7.91 0.47 2.73
C ALA A 243 -7.12 -0.68 2.08
N ILE A 244 -6.07 -0.37 1.30
CA ILE A 244 -5.22 -1.39 0.69
C ILE A 244 -4.48 -2.23 1.74
N ARG A 245 -4.05 -1.64 2.88
CA ARG A 245 -3.45 -2.39 3.97
C ARG A 245 -4.44 -3.37 4.59
N GLN A 246 -5.69 -2.91 4.84
CA GLN A 246 -6.74 -3.77 5.36
C GLN A 246 -7.04 -4.92 4.39
N TYR A 247 -7.13 -4.64 3.09
CA TYR A 247 -7.30 -5.64 2.04
C TYR A 247 -6.19 -6.69 2.06
N LEU A 248 -4.93 -6.25 2.08
CA LEU A 248 -3.77 -7.14 2.02
C LEU A 248 -3.61 -8.03 3.27
N ASN A 249 -4.12 -7.59 4.43
CA ASN A 249 -3.99 -8.30 5.70
C ASN A 249 -5.32 -8.93 6.17
N SER A 250 -6.27 -9.12 5.28
CA SER A 250 -7.57 -9.74 5.58
C SER A 250 -7.78 -11.04 4.81
N ASP A 251 -8.42 -12.01 5.46
CA ASP A 251 -8.95 -13.24 4.87
C ASP A 251 -10.49 -13.21 4.75
N ALA A 252 -11.12 -12.08 5.09
CA ALA A 252 -12.56 -11.92 5.10
C ALA A 252 -13.18 -11.95 3.69
N ASP A 253 -14.44 -12.37 3.63
CA ASP A 253 -15.25 -12.34 2.41
C ASP A 253 -15.41 -10.92 1.84
N ALA A 254 -15.85 -10.85 0.58
CA ALA A 254 -16.25 -9.61 -0.05
C ALA A 254 -17.27 -8.85 0.82
N GLY A 255 -17.09 -7.54 0.91
CA GLY A 255 -17.91 -6.66 1.74
C GLY A 255 -17.50 -6.58 3.21
N LYS A 256 -16.53 -7.37 3.68
CA LYS A 256 -16.20 -7.50 5.11
C LYS A 256 -14.75 -7.18 5.47
N TRP A 257 -13.86 -7.01 4.52
CA TRP A 257 -12.42 -6.83 4.77
C TRP A 257 -12.02 -5.40 5.15
N TRP A 258 -12.95 -4.45 5.13
CA TRP A 258 -12.68 -3.05 5.41
C TRP A 258 -13.57 -2.50 6.53
N THR A 259 -12.99 -1.63 7.35
CA THR A 259 -13.70 -0.80 8.33
C THR A 259 -13.15 0.63 8.29
N PRO A 260 -13.99 1.66 8.52
CA PRO A 260 -13.51 3.04 8.58
C PRO A 260 -12.50 3.21 9.72
N GLN A 261 -11.39 3.87 9.44
CA GLN A 261 -10.32 4.15 10.39
C GLN A 261 -10.49 5.52 11.05
N ASN A 262 -11.30 6.37 10.45
CA ASN A 262 -11.74 7.65 11.04
C ASN A 262 -13.17 7.97 10.60
N LYS A 263 -13.77 8.96 11.26
CA LYS A 263 -15.19 9.31 11.06
C LYS A 263 -15.52 9.81 9.63
N PHE A 264 -14.53 10.18 8.82
CA PHE A 264 -14.75 10.68 7.47
C PHE A 264 -14.50 9.65 6.36
N ASP A 265 -14.05 8.45 6.72
CA ASP A 265 -13.74 7.42 5.72
C ASP A 265 -14.99 6.91 5.02
N LEU A 266 -14.84 6.64 3.73
CA LEU A 266 -15.81 5.95 2.89
C LEU A 266 -15.24 4.62 2.44
N ALA A 267 -16.13 3.65 2.21
CA ALA A 267 -15.75 2.32 1.75
C ALA A 267 -15.07 2.37 0.36
N PRO A 268 -14.05 1.55 0.12
CA PRO A 268 -13.48 1.38 -1.22
C PRO A 268 -14.53 0.92 -2.23
N ASP A 269 -14.40 1.37 -3.49
CA ASP A 269 -15.37 1.10 -4.55
C ASP A 269 -15.58 -0.40 -4.83
N ASN A 270 -14.52 -1.19 -4.62
CA ASN A 270 -14.53 -2.63 -4.89
C ASN A 270 -14.73 -3.52 -3.65
N LEU A 271 -15.08 -2.93 -2.50
CA LEU A 271 -15.27 -3.67 -1.25
C LEU A 271 -16.18 -4.89 -1.41
N ASP A 272 -17.34 -4.70 -2.06
CA ASP A 272 -18.36 -5.73 -2.20
C ASP A 272 -18.06 -6.79 -3.27
N THR A 273 -17.07 -6.54 -4.12
CA THR A 273 -16.71 -7.41 -5.24
C THR A 273 -15.35 -8.06 -5.09
N THR A 274 -14.69 -7.84 -3.94
CA THR A 274 -13.31 -8.31 -3.68
C THR A 274 -13.26 -8.94 -2.30
N ALA A 275 -12.75 -10.16 -2.18
CA ALA A 275 -12.44 -10.77 -0.89
C ALA A 275 -11.04 -10.35 -0.43
N GLY A 276 -10.76 -10.42 0.87
CA GLY A 276 -9.46 -10.09 1.43
C GLY A 276 -8.33 -10.95 0.82
N TYR A 277 -7.18 -10.35 0.62
CA TYR A 277 -6.05 -10.94 -0.11
C TYR A 277 -5.56 -12.27 0.47
N LEU A 278 -5.49 -12.37 1.81
CA LEU A 278 -5.00 -13.58 2.49
C LEU A 278 -5.89 -14.80 2.22
N SER A 279 -7.19 -14.59 1.96
CA SER A 279 -8.11 -15.69 1.65
C SER A 279 -7.75 -16.46 0.37
N GLY A 280 -6.98 -15.82 -0.52
CA GLY A 280 -6.54 -16.43 -1.78
C GLY A 280 -5.16 -17.11 -1.72
N LEU A 281 -4.40 -16.93 -0.64
CA LEU A 281 -3.07 -17.53 -0.50
C LEU A 281 -3.15 -19.01 -0.08
N PRO A 282 -2.18 -19.85 -0.52
CA PRO A 282 -2.04 -21.20 -0.01
C PRO A 282 -1.84 -21.25 1.51
N ALA A 283 -2.39 -22.27 2.15
CA ALA A 283 -2.38 -22.38 3.61
C ALA A 283 -0.97 -22.55 4.19
N ASP A 284 -0.09 -23.26 3.50
CA ASP A 284 1.31 -23.44 3.91
C ASP A 284 2.13 -22.15 3.80
N LEU A 285 1.89 -21.31 2.76
CA LEU A 285 2.47 -19.98 2.68
C LEU A 285 1.96 -19.08 3.81
N LEU A 286 0.64 -19.10 4.09
CA LEU A 286 0.06 -18.34 5.20
C LEU A 286 0.65 -18.73 6.56
N ALA A 287 1.01 -20.01 6.75
CA ALA A 287 1.67 -20.49 7.96
C ALA A 287 3.14 -20.01 8.05
N ALA A 288 3.81 -19.88 6.90
CA ALA A 288 5.21 -19.47 6.80
C ALA A 288 5.44 -17.97 6.98
N ILE A 289 4.46 -17.12 6.62
CA ILE A 289 4.54 -15.68 6.79
C ILE A 289 3.99 -15.23 8.15
N LYS A 290 4.68 -14.31 8.79
CA LYS A 290 4.28 -13.75 10.09
C LYS A 290 4.07 -12.24 9.98
N PRO A 291 3.25 -11.63 10.87
CA PRO A 291 3.22 -10.19 10.98
C PRO A 291 4.61 -9.67 11.37
N VAL A 292 5.18 -8.81 10.55
CA VAL A 292 6.47 -8.17 10.80
C VAL A 292 6.29 -6.66 10.93
N LYS A 293 7.19 -6.02 11.66
CA LYS A 293 7.19 -4.57 11.84
C LYS A 293 7.40 -3.87 10.49
N VAL A 294 6.48 -3.00 10.16
CA VAL A 294 6.52 -2.13 8.98
C VAL A 294 6.47 -0.68 9.46
N VAL A 295 7.49 0.09 9.14
CA VAL A 295 7.56 1.50 9.46
C VAL A 295 7.24 2.32 8.22
N THR A 296 6.39 3.32 8.36
CA THR A 296 6.03 4.22 7.27
C THR A 296 5.90 5.64 7.82
N TYR A 297 6.56 6.60 7.20
CA TYR A 297 6.38 8.00 7.52
C TYR A 297 5.05 8.51 7.03
N THR A 298 4.37 9.27 7.89
CA THR A 298 3.19 10.03 7.47
C THR A 298 3.62 11.24 6.63
N ASN A 299 2.67 11.82 5.91
CA ASN A 299 2.92 13.14 5.33
C ASN A 299 2.98 14.20 6.45
N THR A 300 3.67 15.32 6.20
CA THR A 300 3.83 16.42 7.17
C THR A 300 2.52 17.12 7.52
N CYS A 301 1.44 16.69 6.94
CA CYS A 301 0.11 17.27 7.07
C CYS A 301 -0.78 16.51 8.08
N GLU A 302 -0.28 15.42 8.64
CA GLU A 302 -1.09 14.59 9.55
C GLU A 302 -1.13 15.12 10.97
N THR A 303 -0.23 16.02 11.33
CA THR A 303 -0.13 16.60 12.67
C THR A 303 -0.29 18.12 12.63
N ALA A 304 -0.93 18.67 13.65
CA ALA A 304 -1.19 20.12 13.73
C ALA A 304 0.10 20.96 13.84
N ASP A 305 1.13 20.39 14.43
CA ASP A 305 2.46 21.00 14.59
C ASP A 305 3.38 20.73 13.38
N LYS A 306 2.89 20.00 12.36
CA LYS A 306 3.66 19.59 11.16
C LYS A 306 4.87 18.72 11.47
N THR A 307 4.93 18.15 12.66
CA THR A 307 5.96 17.19 12.97
C THR A 307 5.74 15.92 12.16
N GLN A 308 6.83 15.30 11.81
CA GLN A 308 6.83 14.04 11.14
C GLN A 308 6.53 12.94 12.14
N VAL A 309 5.50 12.15 11.85
CA VAL A 309 5.13 11.00 12.66
C VAL A 309 5.43 9.72 11.87
N MET A 310 6.08 8.77 12.54
CA MET A 310 6.21 7.41 12.03
C MET A 310 5.02 6.58 12.48
N ASP A 311 4.38 5.92 11.53
CA ASP A 311 3.47 4.83 11.83
C ASP A 311 4.24 3.53 11.89
N VAL A 312 3.98 2.76 12.93
CA VAL A 312 4.45 1.38 13.06
C VAL A 312 3.23 0.47 12.96
N THR A 313 3.29 -0.47 12.04
CA THR A 313 2.30 -1.53 11.90
C THR A 313 2.98 -2.89 11.93
N TYR A 314 2.21 -3.94 12.22
CA TYR A 314 2.66 -5.32 12.05
C TYR A 314 1.80 -5.94 10.98
N ASP A 315 2.41 -6.27 9.85
CA ASP A 315 1.71 -6.70 8.65
C ASP A 315 2.29 -8.03 8.14
N ARG A 316 1.42 -8.96 7.75
CA ARG A 316 1.82 -10.17 7.03
C ARG A 316 2.15 -9.86 5.57
N VAL A 317 1.38 -8.93 5.00
CA VAL A 317 1.53 -8.50 3.61
C VAL A 317 1.53 -6.98 3.56
N PHE A 318 2.51 -6.41 2.90
CA PHE A 318 2.65 -4.97 2.76
C PHE A 318 3.14 -4.58 1.36
N LEU A 319 3.22 -3.29 1.08
CA LEU A 319 3.79 -2.76 -0.15
C LEU A 319 5.21 -2.30 0.08
N PRO A 320 6.09 -2.35 -0.91
CA PRO A 320 7.42 -1.77 -0.78
C PRO A 320 7.32 -0.24 -0.55
N SER A 321 8.26 0.29 0.22
CA SER A 321 8.50 1.74 0.31
C SER A 321 9.36 2.24 -0.85
N LEU A 322 9.51 3.56 -0.97
CA LEU A 322 10.51 4.15 -1.85
C LEU A 322 11.91 3.63 -1.54
N GLU A 323 12.26 3.59 -0.27
CA GLU A 323 13.59 3.21 0.19
C GLU A 323 13.90 1.74 -0.11
N GLU A 324 12.97 0.84 0.17
CA GLU A 324 13.09 -0.58 -0.16
C GLU A 324 13.27 -0.81 -1.67
N MET A 325 12.64 0.02 -2.51
CA MET A 325 12.84 0.00 -3.95
C MET A 325 14.11 0.71 -4.43
N TYR A 326 15.01 1.07 -3.52
CA TYR A 326 16.23 1.79 -3.85
C TYR A 326 15.99 3.14 -4.56
N VAL A 327 14.91 3.81 -4.16
CA VAL A 327 14.59 5.19 -4.57
C VAL A 327 14.90 6.11 -3.40
N LYS A 328 15.44 7.29 -3.68
CA LYS A 328 15.74 8.29 -2.65
C LYS A 328 14.48 8.56 -1.81
N PRO A 329 14.49 8.32 -0.50
CA PRO A 329 13.31 8.52 0.35
C PRO A 329 12.99 10.01 0.53
N GLN A 330 11.77 10.31 0.93
CA GLN A 330 11.39 11.64 1.44
C GLN A 330 11.56 11.74 2.97
N ALA A 331 11.69 10.60 3.64
CA ALA A 331 12.03 10.46 5.04
C ALA A 331 13.57 10.47 5.22
N PRO A 332 14.09 10.60 6.43
CA PRO A 332 15.49 10.27 6.72
C PRO A 332 15.82 8.84 6.26
N ALA A 333 17.03 8.66 5.73
CA ALA A 333 17.44 7.38 5.19
C ALA A 333 17.49 6.30 6.30
N GLY A 334 16.97 5.12 6.00
CA GLY A 334 16.87 3.98 6.93
C GLY A 334 15.57 3.91 7.74
N ASP A 335 14.71 4.92 7.66
CA ASP A 335 13.52 5.00 8.50
C ASP A 335 12.28 4.27 7.91
N GLU A 336 12.17 4.16 6.59
CA GLU A 336 11.08 3.42 5.93
C GLU A 336 11.49 2.01 5.46
N GLY A 337 12.54 1.46 6.01
CA GLY A 337 13.05 0.14 5.68
C GLY A 337 14.49 0.18 5.14
N THR A 338 14.99 -0.97 4.77
CA THR A 338 16.32 -1.14 4.19
C THR A 338 16.20 -1.30 2.67
N PRO A 339 17.07 -0.66 1.87
CA PRO A 339 17.10 -0.90 0.43
C PRO A 339 17.24 -2.38 0.09
N HIS A 340 16.28 -2.93 -0.65
CA HIS A 340 16.30 -4.32 -1.04
C HIS A 340 17.37 -4.57 -2.12
N ASP A 341 18.11 -5.65 -1.97
CA ASP A 341 19.20 -6.03 -2.86
C ASP A 341 18.75 -6.19 -4.31
N TYR A 342 17.55 -6.74 -4.53
CA TYR A 342 16.99 -6.88 -5.89
C TYR A 342 16.91 -5.53 -6.61
N TRP A 343 16.32 -4.52 -5.98
CA TRP A 343 16.13 -3.22 -6.59
C TRP A 343 17.45 -2.47 -6.74
N ARG A 344 18.36 -2.63 -5.80
CA ARG A 344 19.73 -2.08 -5.89
C ARG A 344 20.47 -2.67 -7.10
N ILE A 345 20.43 -3.98 -7.30
CA ILE A 345 21.04 -4.66 -8.45
C ILE A 345 20.34 -4.24 -9.75
N LEU A 346 19.00 -4.23 -9.76
CA LEU A 346 18.20 -3.88 -10.94
C LEU A 346 18.45 -2.44 -11.40
N SER A 347 18.66 -1.50 -10.46
CA SER A 347 18.91 -0.09 -10.76
C SER A 347 20.19 0.09 -11.56
N GLY A 348 21.21 -0.73 -11.31
CA GLY A 348 22.55 -0.59 -11.85
C GLY A 348 23.27 0.67 -11.35
N SER A 349 22.76 1.30 -10.28
CA SER A 349 23.30 2.53 -9.70
C SER A 349 23.99 2.24 -8.37
N SER A 350 25.06 2.98 -8.07
CA SER A 350 25.74 2.95 -6.76
C SER A 350 25.01 3.79 -5.70
N GLN A 351 24.04 4.60 -6.08
CA GLN A 351 23.24 5.46 -5.22
C GLN A 351 21.76 5.25 -5.50
N PRO A 352 20.86 5.46 -4.51
CA PRO A 352 19.42 5.43 -4.73
C PRO A 352 19.00 6.35 -5.87
N VAL A 353 18.12 5.85 -6.75
CA VAL A 353 17.63 6.61 -7.89
C VAL A 353 16.73 7.76 -7.45
N ALA A 354 16.66 8.82 -8.24
CA ALA A 354 15.89 10.01 -7.88
C ALA A 354 14.38 9.78 -8.01
N GLN A 355 13.62 10.45 -7.15
CA GLN A 355 12.18 10.62 -7.33
C GLN A 355 11.89 11.40 -8.63
N TYR A 356 10.70 11.18 -9.20
CA TYR A 356 10.26 11.79 -10.46
C TYR A 356 11.14 11.45 -11.69
N GLY A 357 12.12 10.55 -11.53
CA GLY A 357 12.89 9.98 -12.64
C GLY A 357 12.13 8.87 -13.36
N THR A 358 12.62 8.49 -14.53
CA THR A 358 12.10 7.37 -15.31
C THR A 358 13.17 6.30 -15.45
N TYR A 359 12.87 5.10 -14.95
CA TYR A 359 13.78 3.96 -14.89
C TYR A 359 13.13 2.76 -15.58
N PRO A 360 13.38 2.51 -16.87
CA PRO A 360 12.68 1.46 -17.62
C PRO A 360 12.76 0.07 -16.99
N ARG A 361 13.82 -0.22 -16.23
CA ARG A 361 13.97 -1.49 -15.49
C ARG A 361 13.01 -1.63 -14.31
N TYR A 362 12.42 -0.53 -13.81
CA TYR A 362 11.45 -0.53 -12.71
C TYR A 362 10.02 -0.87 -13.17
N LYS A 363 9.79 -1.02 -14.47
CA LYS A 363 8.49 -1.45 -14.98
C LYS A 363 8.08 -2.76 -14.34
N GLN A 364 6.84 -2.82 -13.89
CA GLN A 364 6.22 -4.02 -13.39
C GLN A 364 5.03 -4.37 -14.30
N PHE A 365 4.86 -5.64 -14.58
CA PHE A 365 3.93 -6.11 -15.59
C PHE A 365 2.79 -6.91 -14.96
N ALA A 366 1.61 -6.85 -15.58
CA ALA A 366 0.45 -7.57 -15.13
C ALA A 366 0.66 -9.09 -15.15
N LEU A 367 0.24 -9.78 -14.10
CA LEU A 367 0.25 -11.24 -14.01
C LEU A 367 -0.44 -11.89 -15.22
N THR A 368 -1.56 -11.31 -15.66
CA THR A 368 -2.40 -11.88 -16.72
C THR A 368 -1.81 -11.76 -18.13
N SER A 369 -0.93 -10.77 -18.37
CA SER A 369 -0.35 -10.55 -19.70
C SER A 369 1.17 -10.68 -19.72
N LYS A 370 1.85 -10.47 -18.59
CA LYS A 370 3.32 -10.47 -18.43
C LYS A 370 4.09 -9.48 -19.33
N THR A 371 3.37 -8.71 -20.15
CA THR A 371 3.91 -7.70 -21.07
C THR A 371 3.27 -6.32 -20.91
N SER A 372 2.07 -6.25 -20.31
CA SER A 372 1.37 -4.98 -20.04
C SER A 372 1.92 -4.34 -18.77
N ALA A 373 2.69 -3.27 -18.94
CA ALA A 373 3.21 -2.50 -17.81
C ALA A 373 2.09 -1.81 -17.04
N GLN A 374 2.20 -1.81 -15.71
CA GLN A 374 1.18 -1.33 -14.79
C GLN A 374 1.64 -0.12 -13.96
N TYR A 375 0.67 0.62 -13.44
CA TYR A 375 0.89 1.57 -12.36
C TYR A 375 0.85 0.82 -11.02
N VAL A 376 1.95 0.76 -10.32
CA VAL A 376 2.12 -0.04 -9.11
C VAL A 376 2.24 0.84 -7.88
N ARG A 377 1.33 0.68 -6.95
CA ARG A 377 1.27 1.47 -5.70
C ARG A 377 2.38 1.07 -4.73
N LEU A 378 2.94 2.09 -4.05
CA LEU A 378 3.88 1.93 -2.92
C LEU A 378 3.20 2.35 -1.62
N ARG A 379 3.77 1.94 -0.45
CA ARG A 379 3.22 2.37 0.85
C ARG A 379 3.64 3.76 1.27
N SER A 380 4.75 4.29 0.77
CA SER A 380 5.26 5.62 1.15
C SER A 380 4.25 6.72 0.84
N ALA A 381 3.95 7.55 1.83
CA ALA A 381 3.17 8.76 1.65
C ALA A 381 3.98 9.81 0.87
N SER A 382 3.30 10.63 0.08
CA SER A 382 3.92 11.86 -0.43
C SER A 382 3.92 12.90 0.69
N ARG A 383 5.09 13.24 1.22
CA ARG A 383 5.20 14.06 2.44
C ARG A 383 4.65 15.47 2.32
N GLY A 384 4.72 16.06 1.14
CA GLY A 384 4.15 17.38 0.85
C GLY A 384 2.68 17.36 0.44
N GLY A 385 2.00 16.19 0.42
CA GLY A 385 0.63 16.07 -0.06
C GLY A 385 -0.23 15.14 0.80
N ALA A 386 -1.24 15.69 1.49
CA ALA A 386 -2.14 14.93 2.35
C ALA A 386 -2.87 13.78 1.64
N TYR A 387 -2.97 13.86 0.32
CA TYR A 387 -3.81 13.02 -0.51
C TYR A 387 -3.04 12.07 -1.44
N SER A 388 -1.72 12.15 -1.46
CA SER A 388 -0.91 11.41 -2.44
C SER A 388 -0.06 10.33 -1.81
N THR A 389 0.08 9.23 -2.54
CA THR A 389 1.04 8.16 -2.26
C THR A 389 1.92 7.91 -3.48
N TRP A 390 3.09 7.34 -3.27
CA TRP A 390 4.02 7.04 -4.35
C TRP A 390 3.58 5.83 -5.17
N TYR A 391 4.02 5.80 -6.42
CA TYR A 391 3.82 4.69 -7.36
C TYR A 391 4.98 4.59 -8.36
N VAL A 392 5.09 3.44 -8.99
CA VAL A 392 5.87 3.24 -10.22
C VAL A 392 4.91 3.18 -11.40
N GLY A 393 5.15 4.03 -12.39
CA GLY A 393 4.31 4.13 -13.59
C GLY A 393 4.66 3.13 -14.68
N THR A 394 3.84 3.09 -15.75
CA THR A 394 3.99 2.17 -16.89
C THR A 394 5.28 2.37 -17.70
N SER A 395 5.91 3.52 -17.61
CA SER A 395 7.23 3.79 -18.18
C SER A 395 8.40 3.43 -17.27
N GLY A 396 8.11 3.03 -16.01
CA GLY A 396 9.10 2.94 -14.93
C GLY A 396 9.36 4.29 -14.25
N SER A 397 8.48 5.27 -14.46
CA SER A 397 8.55 6.57 -13.77
C SER A 397 8.17 6.41 -12.30
N VAL A 398 8.97 7.00 -11.41
CA VAL A 398 8.65 7.09 -9.98
C VAL A 398 7.92 8.40 -9.74
N GLY A 399 6.66 8.35 -9.36
CA GLY A 399 5.80 9.51 -9.16
C GLY A 399 4.85 9.34 -7.99
N ASN A 400 4.07 10.36 -7.70
CA ASN A 400 3.00 10.31 -6.71
C ASN A 400 1.64 10.67 -7.33
N GLY A 401 0.56 10.32 -6.64
CA GLY A 401 -0.79 10.62 -7.10
C GLY A 401 -1.86 10.25 -6.08
N GLY A 402 -3.06 10.69 -6.34
CA GLY A 402 -4.19 10.56 -5.43
C GLY A 402 -4.40 9.13 -4.91
N ALA A 403 -4.61 9.03 -3.60
CA ALA A 403 -4.80 7.76 -2.92
C ALA A 403 -6.10 7.05 -3.33
N TYR A 404 -7.10 7.80 -3.76
CA TYR A 404 -8.40 7.27 -4.20
C TYR A 404 -8.36 6.52 -5.53
N TRP A 405 -7.30 6.67 -6.32
CA TRP A 405 -7.16 5.89 -7.54
C TRP A 405 -6.86 4.43 -7.23
N ALA A 406 -7.74 3.53 -7.67
CA ALA A 406 -7.44 2.11 -7.64
C ALA A 406 -6.22 1.81 -8.51
N ARG A 407 -5.22 1.17 -7.92
CA ARG A 407 -3.98 0.76 -8.60
C ARG A 407 -3.67 -0.67 -8.21
N VAL A 408 -3.03 -1.38 -9.10
CA VAL A 408 -2.45 -2.68 -8.75
C VAL A 408 -1.24 -2.49 -7.82
N CYS A 409 -0.84 -3.55 -7.19
CA CYS A 409 0.33 -3.59 -6.32
C CYS A 409 1.19 -4.81 -6.61
N ALA A 410 2.41 -4.80 -6.11
CA ALA A 410 3.27 -5.96 -5.99
C ALA A 410 3.40 -6.27 -4.49
N PRO A 411 2.55 -7.13 -3.93
CA PRO A 411 2.59 -7.50 -2.54
C PRO A 411 3.95 -8.05 -2.13
N LEU A 412 4.37 -7.71 -0.91
CA LEU A 412 5.59 -8.14 -0.28
C LEU A 412 5.25 -8.89 1.00
N VAL A 413 5.88 -10.04 1.20
CA VAL A 413 5.76 -10.88 2.40
C VAL A 413 7.14 -11.20 2.95
N VAL A 414 7.21 -11.60 4.21
CA VAL A 414 8.47 -12.07 4.81
C VAL A 414 8.28 -13.48 5.32
N ILE A 415 9.12 -14.37 4.83
CA ILE A 415 9.30 -15.71 5.40
C ILE A 415 10.27 -15.57 6.57
N CYS A 416 9.85 -16.01 7.77
CA CYS A 416 10.65 -15.93 8.98
C CYS A 416 10.26 -16.99 10.02
#